data_f5199def87b4c37f71c6bbb9f4b1486c
#
_entry.id   f5199def87b4c37f71c6bbb9f4b1486c
#
_cell.length_a   1.000
_cell.length_b   1.000
_cell.length_c   1.000
_cell.angle_alpha   90.00
_cell.angle_beta   90.00
_cell.angle_gamma   90.00
#
_symmetry.space_group_name_H-M   'P 1'
#
loop_
_entity.id
_entity.type
_entity.pdbx_description
1 polymer ?
#
loop_
_entity_poly.entity_id
_entity_poly.type
_entity_poly.pdbx_seq_one_letter_code
_entity_poly.pdbx_strand_id
1 'polypeptide(L)'
;MKITPISEVQKQTEAGYKYTIEGVVTSNASGYDKDTAFFDCIYVQDSTGGINCFPVAGNFKIGDRVRVSGTTDFYQGELELQVTSITKIGEGEPVVPTEVTAAQVNDGSVLGSLITLRGFVESFELENGLVQTIMVRDKDGNVARVFIDGYITTAEDVKNLAVGCEITVTGLASYDNTFNAPDGPFPRIRIRDRADVVCTEHTHDYGEWTVTEPATCTVPGVESSTCACGDVLTREIPALGHTDADNDGKCDVCGASVDGNTPGGTTDPGDKPGTGEPGKPGAATGDTSGFTLWLALLSVSALAGAALLRGKKRRA
;
A
#
# COMPACT_ATOMS: atom_id res chain seq x y z
N MET A 1 40.30 3.72 17.73
CA MET A 1 39.23 2.78 17.39
C MET A 1 38.87 3.01 15.93
N LYS A 2 38.77 1.99 15.10
CA LYS A 2 38.43 2.15 13.67
C LYS A 2 36.93 2.36 13.54
N ILE A 3 36.51 3.44 12.88
CA ILE A 3 35.11 3.67 12.51
C ILE A 3 34.83 2.89 11.23
N THR A 4 33.74 2.13 11.21
CA THR A 4 33.32 1.30 10.08
C THR A 4 32.08 1.94 9.43
N PRO A 5 32.04 2.12 8.10
CA PRO A 5 30.81 2.54 7.40
C PRO A 5 29.67 1.56 7.66
N ILE A 6 28.45 2.07 7.83
CA ILE A 6 27.28 1.23 8.14
C ILE A 6 27.03 0.21 7.03
N SER A 7 27.23 0.57 5.76
CA SER A 7 27.09 -0.37 4.64
C SER A 7 28.02 -1.59 4.72
N GLU A 8 29.17 -1.48 5.40
CA GLU A 8 30.05 -2.62 5.62
C GLU A 8 29.52 -3.52 6.76
N VAL A 9 28.91 -2.93 7.77
CA VAL A 9 28.25 -3.68 8.85
C VAL A 9 27.04 -4.44 8.29
N GLN A 10 26.28 -3.83 7.40
CA GLN A 10 25.09 -4.43 6.76
C GLN A 10 25.41 -5.65 5.88
N LYS A 11 26.65 -5.85 5.48
CA LYS A 11 27.07 -7.06 4.74
C LYS A 11 27.17 -8.31 5.60
N GLN A 12 27.06 -8.18 6.93
CA GLN A 12 27.11 -9.32 7.84
C GLN A 12 25.83 -10.15 7.76
N THR A 13 26.02 -11.45 7.63
CA THR A 13 24.96 -12.45 7.63
C THR A 13 24.94 -13.31 8.88
N GLU A 14 25.89 -13.06 9.79
CA GLU A 14 26.07 -13.79 11.06
C GLU A 14 26.21 -12.79 12.21
N ALA A 15 25.79 -13.21 13.40
CA ALA A 15 25.96 -12.47 14.63
C ALA A 15 27.39 -12.57 15.19
N GLY A 16 27.77 -11.69 16.12
CA GLY A 16 29.00 -11.80 16.90
C GLY A 16 30.16 -10.93 16.45
N TYR A 17 30.05 -10.16 15.37
CA TYR A 17 31.10 -9.26 14.88
C TYR A 17 31.04 -7.90 15.59
N LYS A 18 32.19 -7.41 16.05
CA LYS A 18 32.30 -6.15 16.78
C LYS A 18 32.62 -4.99 15.86
N TYR A 19 31.81 -3.94 15.95
CA TYR A 19 31.98 -2.72 15.17
C TYR A 19 31.87 -1.48 16.03
N THR A 20 32.44 -0.40 15.50
CA THR A 20 32.18 0.97 15.94
C THR A 20 31.76 1.77 14.74
N ILE A 21 30.61 2.39 14.81
CA ILE A 21 30.05 3.25 13.78
C ILE A 21 29.88 4.68 14.28
N GLU A 22 29.82 5.62 13.37
CA GLU A 22 29.34 7.00 13.61
C GLU A 22 28.24 7.33 12.65
N GLY A 23 27.22 8.04 13.10
CA GLY A 23 26.10 8.45 12.26
C GLY A 23 25.17 9.42 12.97
N VAL A 24 24.07 9.72 12.33
CA VAL A 24 23.00 10.60 12.83
C VAL A 24 21.82 9.73 13.26
N VAL A 25 21.26 10.02 14.42
CA VAL A 25 20.06 9.36 14.95
C VAL A 25 18.85 9.73 14.09
N THR A 26 18.12 8.72 13.63
CA THR A 26 16.94 8.88 12.75
C THR A 26 15.61 8.51 13.41
N SER A 27 15.64 8.00 14.66
CA SER A 27 14.45 7.79 15.49
C SER A 27 14.75 8.18 16.95
N ASN A 28 13.75 8.69 17.67
CA ASN A 28 13.94 9.08 19.06
C ASN A 28 14.14 7.88 19.97
N ALA A 29 14.97 8.05 21.02
CA ALA A 29 15.08 7.09 22.10
C ALA A 29 13.98 7.30 23.16
N SER A 30 13.63 6.25 23.91
CA SER A 30 12.57 6.25 24.91
C SER A 30 12.83 7.22 26.09
N GLY A 31 14.09 7.54 26.36
CA GLY A 31 14.48 8.54 27.36
C GLY A 31 14.32 9.98 26.89
N TYR A 32 14.20 10.23 25.59
CA TYR A 32 13.90 11.53 25.01
C TYR A 32 12.39 11.75 24.84
N ASP A 33 11.74 10.85 24.10
CA ASP A 33 10.30 10.89 23.88
C ASP A 33 9.75 9.46 23.68
N LYS A 34 9.03 8.99 24.70
CA LYS A 34 8.48 7.63 24.71
C LYS A 34 7.35 7.42 23.71
N ASP A 35 6.65 8.49 23.31
CA ASP A 35 5.49 8.39 22.41
C ASP A 35 5.89 8.28 20.94
N THR A 36 7.18 8.56 20.61
CA THR A 36 7.77 8.42 19.28
C THR A 36 8.97 7.48 19.25
N ALA A 37 9.16 6.66 20.29
CA ALA A 37 10.28 5.72 20.41
C ALA A 37 9.86 4.28 20.12
N PHE A 38 10.79 3.50 19.58
CA PHE A 38 10.62 2.07 19.34
C PHE A 38 11.12 1.25 20.53
N PHE A 39 10.43 1.35 21.68
CA PHE A 39 10.93 0.76 22.91
C PHE A 39 12.36 1.25 23.20
N ASP A 40 13.32 0.36 23.46
CA ASP A 40 14.71 0.71 23.73
C ASP A 40 15.61 0.55 22.51
N CYS A 41 15.17 0.89 21.30
CA CYS A 41 16.02 0.91 20.10
C CYS A 41 15.96 2.26 19.39
N ILE A 42 17.07 2.60 18.74
CA ILE A 42 17.18 3.73 17.83
C ILE A 42 17.75 3.26 16.50
N TYR A 43 17.48 4.03 15.44
CA TYR A 43 18.18 3.85 14.17
C TYR A 43 19.23 4.95 14.02
N VAL A 44 20.37 4.54 13.48
CA VAL A 44 21.52 5.42 13.21
C VAL A 44 21.89 5.30 11.74
N GLN A 45 22.07 6.42 11.05
CA GLN A 45 22.38 6.46 9.62
C GLN A 45 23.62 7.31 9.35
N ASP A 46 24.49 6.82 8.47
CA ASP A 46 25.59 7.57 7.86
C ASP A 46 25.32 7.79 6.36
N SER A 47 26.31 8.28 5.61
CA SER A 47 26.20 8.48 4.16
C SER A 47 26.14 7.17 3.35
N THR A 48 26.31 6.02 3.98
CA THR A 48 26.42 4.71 3.33
C THR A 48 25.24 3.80 3.61
N GLY A 49 24.47 4.04 4.68
CA GLY A 49 23.31 3.23 5.07
C GLY A 49 22.84 3.54 6.48
N GLY A 50 21.84 2.82 6.96
CA GLY A 50 21.30 2.90 8.32
C GLY A 50 21.28 1.54 9.01
N ILE A 51 21.22 1.53 10.35
CA ILE A 51 21.18 0.31 11.15
C ILE A 51 20.41 0.51 12.43
N ASN A 52 19.69 -0.52 12.88
CA ASN A 52 19.07 -0.60 14.20
C ASN A 52 20.16 -0.77 15.29
N CYS A 53 20.02 -0.06 16.41
CA CYS A 53 20.90 -0.10 17.57
C CYS A 53 20.08 -0.39 18.83
N PHE A 54 20.33 -1.53 19.48
CA PHE A 54 19.63 -1.99 20.68
C PHE A 54 20.63 -2.54 21.73
N PRO A 55 20.44 -2.36 23.05
CA PRO A 55 19.44 -1.47 23.66
C PRO A 55 19.97 -0.02 23.74
N VAL A 56 19.10 0.94 23.50
CA VAL A 56 19.36 2.37 23.69
C VAL A 56 18.13 3.07 24.28
N ALA A 57 18.09 3.24 25.57
CA ALA A 57 17.00 3.91 26.31
C ALA A 57 17.34 5.34 26.76
N GLY A 58 18.52 5.86 26.40
CA GLY A 58 19.01 7.16 26.83
C GLY A 58 18.29 8.33 26.19
N ASN A 59 18.78 9.55 26.47
CA ASN A 59 18.24 10.79 25.95
C ASN A 59 18.88 11.16 24.58
N PHE A 60 18.54 10.37 23.55
CA PHE A 60 18.98 10.60 22.16
C PHE A 60 17.78 10.98 21.31
N LYS A 61 17.96 11.98 20.47
CA LYS A 61 16.91 12.50 19.57
C LYS A 61 17.34 12.48 18.11
N ILE A 62 16.37 12.54 17.23
CA ILE A 62 16.61 12.75 15.79
C ILE A 62 17.55 13.96 15.58
N GLY A 63 18.59 13.76 14.77
CA GLY A 63 19.61 14.77 14.49
C GLY A 63 20.85 14.68 15.41
N ASP A 64 20.84 13.92 16.50
CA ASP A 64 22.05 13.73 17.31
C ASP A 64 23.10 12.95 16.52
N ARG A 65 24.35 13.45 16.49
CA ARG A 65 25.49 12.66 16.02
C ARG A 65 26.00 11.79 17.13
N VAL A 66 26.09 10.51 16.85
CA VAL A 66 26.53 9.50 17.84
C VAL A 66 27.67 8.65 17.33
N ARG A 67 28.47 8.16 18.27
CA ARG A 67 29.38 7.04 18.07
C ARG A 67 28.83 5.86 18.85
N VAL A 68 28.62 4.73 18.16
CA VAL A 68 28.08 3.52 18.72
C VAL A 68 29.08 2.38 18.56
N SER A 69 29.35 1.66 19.64
CA SER A 69 30.09 0.41 19.60
C SER A 69 29.19 -0.73 20.03
N GLY A 70 29.26 -1.84 19.32
CA GLY A 70 28.41 -2.99 19.61
C GLY A 70 28.86 -4.23 18.87
N THR A 71 28.01 -5.25 18.96
CA THR A 71 28.19 -6.55 18.32
C THR A 71 27.00 -6.83 17.44
N THR A 72 27.21 -7.32 16.21
CA THR A 72 26.10 -7.68 15.32
C THR A 72 25.24 -8.78 15.92
N ASP A 73 23.92 -8.66 15.79
CA ASP A 73 22.93 -9.67 16.13
C ASP A 73 21.73 -9.56 15.17
N PHE A 74 20.80 -10.49 15.25
CA PHE A 74 19.57 -10.48 14.45
C PHE A 74 18.35 -10.59 15.36
N TYR A 75 17.47 -9.61 15.25
CA TYR A 75 16.18 -9.65 15.92
C TYR A 75 15.05 -9.72 14.90
N GLN A 76 14.23 -10.76 14.94
CA GLN A 76 13.16 -11.01 13.97
C GLN A 76 13.62 -10.95 12.50
N GLY A 77 14.88 -11.32 12.27
CA GLY A 77 15.51 -11.31 10.95
C GLY A 77 16.13 -9.96 10.54
N GLU A 78 15.93 -8.89 11.31
CA GLU A 78 16.60 -7.62 11.09
C GLU A 78 17.99 -7.63 11.73
N LEU A 79 19.01 -7.22 10.94
CA LEU A 79 20.36 -7.02 11.46
C LEU A 79 20.38 -5.81 12.39
N GLU A 80 20.85 -5.99 13.60
CA GLU A 80 21.03 -4.92 14.56
C GLU A 80 22.44 -4.89 15.14
N LEU A 81 22.79 -3.76 15.75
CA LEU A 81 23.99 -3.63 16.55
C LEU A 81 23.60 -3.68 18.03
N GLN A 82 23.95 -4.79 18.72
CA GLN A 82 23.82 -4.90 20.18
C GLN A 82 24.82 -3.97 20.85
N VAL A 83 24.29 -2.87 21.39
CA VAL A 83 25.07 -1.72 21.85
C VAL A 83 25.80 -2.03 23.17
N THR A 84 27.12 -1.91 23.15
CA THR A 84 27.96 -1.97 24.34
C THR A 84 28.32 -0.58 24.87
N SER A 85 28.37 0.42 23.97
CA SER A 85 28.53 1.82 24.36
C SER A 85 27.99 2.73 23.27
N ILE A 86 27.36 3.84 23.69
CA ILE A 86 26.92 4.91 22.83
C ILE A 86 27.32 6.26 23.44
N THR A 87 27.77 7.19 22.60
CA THR A 87 28.16 8.53 23.04
C THR A 87 27.69 9.54 21.99
N LYS A 88 27.00 10.58 22.45
CA LYS A 88 26.72 11.75 21.62
C LYS A 88 28.02 12.52 21.36
N ILE A 89 28.37 12.69 20.10
CA ILE A 89 29.62 13.36 19.66
C ILE A 89 29.35 14.74 19.06
N GLY A 90 28.09 15.14 18.96
CA GLY A 90 27.68 16.46 18.48
C GLY A 90 26.22 16.49 18.05
N GLU A 91 25.82 17.64 17.50
CA GLU A 91 24.57 17.80 16.77
C GLU A 91 24.89 17.59 15.28
N GLY A 92 23.94 17.01 14.54
CA GLY A 92 23.97 16.85 13.09
C GLY A 92 22.72 17.45 12.47
N GLU A 93 22.76 17.64 11.16
CA GLU A 93 21.53 17.92 10.43
C GLU A 93 20.69 16.64 10.38
N PRO A 94 19.36 16.73 10.57
CA PRO A 94 18.49 15.59 10.39
C PRO A 94 18.68 14.94 9.01
N VAL A 95 18.69 13.61 8.97
CA VAL A 95 18.80 12.88 7.71
C VAL A 95 17.59 13.18 6.83
N VAL A 96 17.82 13.54 5.59
CA VAL A 96 16.78 13.69 4.58
C VAL A 96 16.34 12.31 4.12
N PRO A 97 15.04 11.97 4.18
CA PRO A 97 14.56 10.68 3.72
C PRO A 97 14.84 10.47 2.23
N THR A 98 15.25 9.26 1.85
CA THR A 98 15.41 8.88 0.44
C THR A 98 14.06 8.41 -0.11
N GLU A 99 13.62 8.98 -1.23
CA GLU A 99 12.43 8.48 -1.93
C GLU A 99 12.73 7.13 -2.59
N VAL A 100 11.86 6.13 -2.35
CA VAL A 100 12.02 4.75 -2.80
C VAL A 100 10.74 4.19 -3.39
N THR A 101 10.87 3.10 -4.15
CA THR A 101 9.73 2.30 -4.63
C THR A 101 9.38 1.20 -3.63
N ALA A 102 8.16 0.65 -3.72
CA ALA A 102 7.77 -0.50 -2.92
C ALA A 102 8.64 -1.74 -3.23
N ALA A 103 9.12 -1.88 -4.46
CA ALA A 103 10.06 -2.94 -4.83
C ALA A 103 11.38 -2.84 -4.05
N GLN A 104 11.94 -1.62 -3.88
CA GLN A 104 13.16 -1.41 -3.09
C GLN A 104 12.98 -1.66 -1.58
N VAL A 105 11.77 -1.41 -1.06
CA VAL A 105 11.44 -1.81 0.31
C VAL A 105 11.43 -3.33 0.42
N ASN A 106 10.78 -4.02 -0.51
CA ASN A 106 10.56 -5.47 -0.48
C ASN A 106 11.83 -6.28 -0.74
N ASP A 107 12.78 -5.79 -1.53
CA ASP A 107 14.05 -6.47 -1.77
C ASP A 107 15.08 -6.28 -0.65
N GLY A 108 14.76 -5.42 0.34
CA GLY A 108 15.61 -5.15 1.49
C GLY A 108 16.83 -4.29 1.21
N SER A 109 16.98 -3.74 0.00
CA SER A 109 18.16 -2.93 -0.39
C SER A 109 18.32 -1.64 0.42
N VAL A 110 17.25 -1.19 1.07
CA VAL A 110 17.21 0.06 1.85
C VAL A 110 17.10 -0.14 3.36
N LEU A 111 17.25 -1.38 3.86
CA LEU A 111 17.10 -1.72 5.28
C LEU A 111 17.93 -0.80 6.18
N GLY A 112 17.34 -0.44 7.32
CA GLY A 112 17.93 0.45 8.32
C GLY A 112 17.87 1.94 7.97
N SER A 113 17.58 2.32 6.73
CA SER A 113 17.60 3.71 6.26
C SER A 113 16.25 4.40 6.47
N LEU A 114 16.32 5.73 6.64
CA LEU A 114 15.15 6.61 6.61
C LEU A 114 14.73 6.84 5.18
N ILE A 115 13.49 6.48 4.86
CA ILE A 115 12.95 6.48 3.50
C ILE A 115 11.59 7.16 3.43
N THR A 116 11.19 7.56 2.23
CA THR A 116 9.83 7.99 1.89
C THR A 116 9.29 7.15 0.75
N LEU A 117 8.09 6.59 0.93
CA LEU A 117 7.32 5.89 -0.09
C LEU A 117 6.08 6.72 -0.43
N ARG A 118 5.77 6.82 -1.73
CA ARG A 118 4.52 7.41 -2.24
C ARG A 118 3.71 6.36 -2.97
N GLY A 119 2.40 6.45 -2.85
CA GLY A 119 1.51 5.52 -3.52
C GLY A 119 0.05 5.72 -3.14
N PHE A 120 -0.68 4.63 -3.17
CA PHE A 120 -2.10 4.58 -2.82
C PHE A 120 -2.34 3.52 -1.76
N VAL A 121 -3.26 3.78 -0.85
CA VAL A 121 -3.67 2.79 0.16
C VAL A 121 -4.43 1.66 -0.52
N GLU A 122 -3.88 0.45 -0.47
CA GLU A 122 -4.55 -0.75 -0.96
C GLU A 122 -5.46 -1.37 0.12
N SER A 123 -4.96 -1.44 1.34
CA SER A 123 -5.69 -1.90 2.51
C SER A 123 -5.05 -1.40 3.80
N PHE A 124 -5.75 -1.46 4.90
CA PHE A 124 -5.19 -1.19 6.22
C PHE A 124 -5.89 -2.00 7.31
N GLU A 125 -5.18 -2.21 8.41
CA GLU A 125 -5.66 -2.92 9.58
C GLU A 125 -5.59 -2.05 10.82
N LEU A 126 -6.57 -2.21 11.69
CA LEU A 126 -6.63 -1.53 12.98
C LEU A 126 -6.33 -2.53 14.11
N GLU A 127 -5.51 -2.11 15.07
CA GLU A 127 -5.38 -2.78 16.35
C GLU A 127 -5.85 -1.85 17.47
N ASN A 128 -6.77 -2.33 18.30
CA ASN A 128 -7.40 -1.53 19.36
C ASN A 128 -8.02 -0.20 18.90
N GLY A 129 -8.48 -0.16 17.64
CA GLY A 129 -9.13 1.02 17.03
C GLY A 129 -8.15 2.04 16.43
N LEU A 130 -6.86 1.78 16.47
CA LEU A 130 -5.82 2.61 15.84
C LEU A 130 -5.21 1.91 14.63
N VAL A 131 -4.78 2.68 13.64
CA VAL A 131 -4.08 2.15 12.46
C VAL A 131 -2.76 1.50 12.89
N GLN A 132 -2.57 0.24 12.49
CA GLN A 132 -1.35 -0.53 12.75
C GLN A 132 -0.61 -0.91 11.47
N THR A 133 -1.31 -1.45 10.48
CA THR A 133 -0.71 -1.88 9.22
C THR A 133 -1.38 -1.15 8.06
N ILE A 134 -0.61 -0.69 7.09
CA ILE A 134 -1.10 -0.13 5.84
C ILE A 134 -0.35 -0.82 4.69
N MET A 135 -1.09 -1.33 3.72
CA MET A 135 -0.51 -1.81 2.46
C MET A 135 -0.56 -0.67 1.44
N VAL A 136 0.60 -0.30 0.93
CA VAL A 136 0.76 0.84 0.00
C VAL A 136 1.20 0.33 -1.34
N ARG A 137 0.40 0.58 -2.37
CA ARG A 137 0.73 0.29 -3.77
C ARG A 137 1.40 1.50 -4.39
N ASP A 138 2.60 1.32 -4.95
CA ASP A 138 3.30 2.37 -5.68
C ASP A 138 2.78 2.51 -7.13
N LYS A 139 3.29 3.50 -7.85
CA LYS A 139 2.94 3.76 -9.25
C LYS A 139 3.28 2.61 -10.22
N ASP A 140 4.17 1.71 -9.82
CA ASP A 140 4.62 0.57 -10.63
C ASP A 140 3.83 -0.71 -10.29
N GLY A 141 2.81 -0.60 -9.40
CA GLY A 141 1.92 -1.67 -8.99
C GLY A 141 2.49 -2.58 -7.89
N ASN A 142 3.69 -2.31 -7.38
CA ASN A 142 4.25 -3.07 -6.28
C ASN A 142 3.64 -2.60 -4.95
N VAL A 143 3.48 -3.53 -4.00
CA VAL A 143 2.88 -3.25 -2.71
C VAL A 143 3.91 -3.42 -1.60
N ALA A 144 4.05 -2.41 -0.74
CA ALA A 144 4.89 -2.47 0.45
C ALA A 144 4.06 -2.35 1.72
N ARG A 145 4.54 -2.98 2.80
CA ARG A 145 3.95 -2.93 4.13
C ARG A 145 4.47 -1.75 4.92
N VAL A 146 3.56 -0.97 5.46
CA VAL A 146 3.82 0.08 6.48
C VAL A 146 3.33 -0.43 7.82
N PHE A 147 4.11 -0.24 8.86
CA PHE A 147 3.81 -0.72 10.20
C PHE A 147 3.96 0.40 11.23
N ILE A 148 2.92 0.62 12.01
CA ILE A 148 2.91 1.54 13.14
C ILE A 148 2.94 0.72 14.41
N ASP A 149 4.08 0.76 15.09
CA ASP A 149 4.30 0.02 16.33
C ASP A 149 3.36 0.51 17.43
N GLY A 150 2.88 -0.39 18.28
CA GLY A 150 2.05 -0.05 19.44
C GLY A 150 2.72 0.87 20.47
N TYR A 151 4.04 1.05 20.38
CA TYR A 151 4.78 2.03 21.17
C TYR A 151 4.63 3.46 20.66
N ILE A 152 4.21 3.64 19.40
CA ILE A 152 3.97 4.97 18.83
C ILE A 152 2.58 5.43 19.25
N THR A 153 2.57 6.24 20.33
CA THR A 153 1.34 6.67 21.02
C THR A 153 1.08 8.17 20.88
N THR A 154 1.50 8.75 19.76
CA THR A 154 1.19 10.16 19.42
C THR A 154 -0.32 10.41 19.43
N ALA A 155 -0.73 11.61 19.86
CA ALA A 155 -2.09 11.92 20.31
C ALA A 155 -3.19 11.75 19.24
N GLU A 156 -2.84 11.77 17.96
CA GLU A 156 -3.80 11.65 16.85
C GLU A 156 -3.43 10.47 15.97
N ASP A 157 -4.43 9.68 15.59
CA ASP A 157 -4.26 8.62 14.59
C ASP A 157 -4.04 9.20 13.19
N VAL A 158 -3.71 8.35 12.23
CA VAL A 158 -3.55 8.73 10.83
C VAL A 158 -4.85 9.34 10.31
N LYS A 159 -4.78 10.60 9.86
CA LYS A 159 -5.95 11.34 9.37
C LYS A 159 -6.28 10.95 7.93
N ASN A 160 -7.57 10.96 7.61
CA ASN A 160 -8.11 10.77 6.26
C ASN A 160 -7.70 9.46 5.59
N LEU A 161 -7.32 8.43 6.38
CA LEU A 161 -6.95 7.13 5.83
C LEU A 161 -8.18 6.44 5.24
N ALA A 162 -8.13 6.16 3.96
CA ALA A 162 -9.14 5.40 3.23
C ALA A 162 -8.47 4.59 2.11
N VAL A 163 -9.06 3.45 1.75
CA VAL A 163 -8.62 2.70 0.58
C VAL A 163 -8.72 3.58 -0.66
N GLY A 164 -7.68 3.59 -1.48
CA GLY A 164 -7.57 4.41 -2.69
C GLY A 164 -7.10 5.86 -2.44
N CYS A 165 -6.94 6.33 -1.19
CA CYS A 165 -6.35 7.65 -0.96
C CYS A 165 -4.87 7.67 -1.36
N GLU A 166 -4.40 8.80 -1.88
CA GLU A 166 -2.98 9.01 -2.11
C GLU A 166 -2.26 9.15 -0.77
N ILE A 167 -1.13 8.43 -0.61
CA ILE A 167 -0.40 8.37 0.64
C ILE A 167 1.08 8.69 0.43
N THR A 168 1.63 9.47 1.35
CA THR A 168 3.07 9.64 1.51
C THR A 168 3.46 9.15 2.91
N VAL A 169 4.39 8.23 2.95
CA VAL A 169 4.86 7.60 4.18
C VAL A 169 6.34 7.85 4.36
N THR A 170 6.75 8.38 5.52
CA THR A 170 8.15 8.50 5.90
C THR A 170 8.44 7.62 7.11
N GLY A 171 9.46 6.78 7.04
CA GLY A 171 9.78 5.85 8.12
C GLY A 171 11.09 5.12 7.92
N LEU A 172 11.38 4.21 8.83
CA LEU A 172 12.59 3.38 8.81
C LEU A 172 12.31 2.09 8.03
N ALA A 173 13.13 1.80 7.01
CA ALA A 173 13.09 0.49 6.36
C ALA A 173 13.57 -0.57 7.35
N SER A 174 12.74 -1.53 7.67
CA SER A 174 12.89 -2.52 8.72
C SER A 174 12.49 -3.91 8.23
N TYR A 175 12.81 -4.93 8.99
CA TYR A 175 12.46 -6.31 8.66
C TYR A 175 11.80 -7.00 9.85
N ASP A 176 10.81 -7.86 9.59
CA ASP A 176 10.13 -8.61 10.63
C ASP A 176 9.57 -9.93 10.07
N ASN A 177 10.27 -11.03 10.35
CA ASN A 177 9.88 -12.37 9.91
C ASN A 177 8.86 -13.05 10.85
N THR A 178 8.40 -12.37 11.89
CA THR A 178 7.33 -12.88 12.77
C THR A 178 5.93 -12.49 12.31
N PHE A 179 5.83 -11.65 11.29
CA PHE A 179 4.56 -11.29 10.68
C PHE A 179 3.89 -12.54 10.10
N ASN A 180 2.66 -12.80 10.55
CA ASN A 180 1.92 -14.06 10.29
C ASN A 180 1.36 -14.20 8.86
N ALA A 181 1.79 -13.41 7.88
CA ALA A 181 1.45 -13.64 6.48
C ALA A 181 2.32 -14.79 5.95
N PRO A 182 1.72 -15.85 5.39
CA PRO A 182 2.47 -17.02 4.91
C PRO A 182 3.51 -16.65 3.83
N ASP A 183 3.27 -15.58 3.07
CA ASP A 183 4.07 -15.20 1.91
C ASP A 183 4.77 -13.82 2.08
N GLY A 184 4.78 -13.25 3.29
CA GLY A 184 5.31 -11.90 3.55
C GLY A 184 4.35 -10.78 3.14
N PRO A 185 4.84 -9.55 2.84
CA PRO A 185 6.26 -9.15 2.85
C PRO A 185 6.80 -8.97 4.27
N PHE A 186 7.97 -9.52 4.55
CA PHE A 186 8.66 -9.33 5.83
C PHE A 186 9.37 -7.97 5.95
N PRO A 187 9.98 -7.41 4.87
CA PRO A 187 10.38 -6.01 4.88
C PRO A 187 9.17 -5.10 5.10
N ARG A 188 9.40 -4.00 5.84
CA ARG A 188 8.35 -3.03 6.18
C ARG A 188 8.93 -1.63 6.31
N ILE A 189 8.06 -0.62 6.30
CA ILE A 189 8.38 0.74 6.70
C ILE A 189 7.85 0.94 8.11
N ARG A 190 8.73 1.13 9.08
CA ARG A 190 8.40 1.33 10.49
C ARG A 190 8.24 2.81 10.78
N ILE A 191 7.05 3.22 11.19
CA ILE A 191 6.66 4.62 11.37
C ILE A 191 7.15 5.13 12.73
N ARG A 192 7.80 6.30 12.74
CA ARG A 192 8.35 6.96 13.94
C ARG A 192 7.33 7.85 14.65
N ASP A 193 6.43 8.44 13.89
CA ASP A 193 5.34 9.28 14.34
C ASP A 193 4.15 9.10 13.39
N ARG A 194 2.93 9.04 13.90
CA ARG A 194 1.73 8.92 13.06
C ARG A 194 1.58 10.09 12.08
N ALA A 195 2.15 11.26 12.41
CA ALA A 195 2.25 12.40 11.50
C ALA A 195 3.17 12.17 10.28
N ASP A 196 4.05 11.17 10.32
CA ASP A 196 4.88 10.75 9.18
C ASP A 196 4.06 10.01 8.08
N VAL A 197 2.77 9.75 8.33
CA VAL A 197 1.83 9.18 7.37
C VAL A 197 0.82 10.26 6.96
N VAL A 198 0.90 10.68 5.71
CA VAL A 198 0.05 11.75 5.17
C VAL A 198 -0.82 11.17 4.07
N CYS A 199 -2.14 11.17 4.28
CA CYS A 199 -3.14 10.81 3.26
C CYS A 199 -3.81 12.07 2.73
N THR A 200 -3.98 12.12 1.41
CA THR A 200 -4.73 13.16 0.70
C THR A 200 -5.88 12.53 -0.08
N GLU A 201 -6.96 13.28 -0.26
CA GLU A 201 -8.02 12.84 -1.16
C GLU A 201 -7.45 12.68 -2.56
N HIS A 202 -7.80 11.58 -3.21
CA HIS A 202 -7.40 11.27 -4.56
C HIS A 202 -8.56 11.54 -5.52
N THR A 203 -8.31 12.37 -6.54
CA THR A 203 -9.22 12.51 -7.67
C THR A 203 -8.84 11.47 -8.72
N HIS A 204 -9.78 10.58 -9.06
CA HIS A 204 -9.51 9.55 -10.04
C HIS A 204 -9.23 10.15 -11.41
N ASP A 205 -8.09 9.79 -11.97
CA ASP A 205 -7.72 10.06 -13.35
C ASP A 205 -7.64 8.71 -14.09
N TYR A 206 -8.69 8.43 -14.85
CA TYR A 206 -8.78 7.19 -15.61
C TYR A 206 -8.07 7.40 -16.96
N GLY A 207 -7.12 6.54 -17.27
CA GLY A 207 -6.35 6.56 -18.47
C GLY A 207 -7.16 6.18 -19.74
N GLU A 208 -6.47 5.65 -20.73
CA GLU A 208 -7.10 5.20 -21.97
C GLU A 208 -8.00 3.97 -21.73
N TRP A 209 -9.09 3.89 -22.52
CA TRP A 209 -10.00 2.75 -22.47
C TRP A 209 -9.40 1.56 -23.22
N THR A 210 -9.42 0.41 -22.59
CA THR A 210 -8.94 -0.86 -23.15
C THR A 210 -10.09 -1.86 -23.24
N VAL A 211 -10.29 -2.45 -24.42
CA VAL A 211 -11.31 -3.48 -24.62
C VAL A 211 -10.90 -4.74 -23.85
N THR A 212 -11.69 -5.12 -22.85
CA THR A 212 -11.49 -6.33 -22.03
C THR A 212 -12.29 -7.50 -22.57
N GLU A 213 -13.48 -7.22 -23.11
CA GLU A 213 -14.32 -8.21 -23.81
C GLU A 213 -14.79 -7.60 -25.14
N PRO A 214 -14.37 -8.15 -26.29
CA PRO A 214 -14.80 -7.61 -27.58
C PRO A 214 -16.28 -7.87 -27.82
N ALA A 215 -16.98 -6.87 -28.39
CA ALA A 215 -18.36 -7.05 -28.81
C ALA A 215 -18.46 -8.07 -29.98
N THR A 216 -19.51 -8.85 -29.97
CA THR A 216 -19.91 -9.72 -31.08
C THR A 216 -21.10 -9.14 -31.82
N CYS A 217 -21.59 -9.83 -32.85
CA CYS A 217 -22.78 -9.39 -33.57
C CYS A 217 -24.02 -9.25 -32.67
N THR A 218 -24.12 -10.07 -31.62
CA THR A 218 -25.33 -10.16 -30.79
C THR A 218 -25.09 -9.89 -29.33
N VAL A 219 -23.83 -9.92 -28.88
CA VAL A 219 -23.47 -9.72 -27.48
C VAL A 219 -22.63 -8.44 -27.37
N PRO A 220 -23.01 -7.52 -26.49
CA PRO A 220 -22.19 -6.37 -26.18
C PRO A 220 -20.80 -6.77 -25.65
N GLY A 221 -19.81 -5.95 -25.92
CA GLY A 221 -18.48 -6.04 -25.34
C GLY A 221 -18.34 -5.17 -24.10
N VAL A 222 -17.16 -5.24 -23.48
CA VAL A 222 -16.80 -4.41 -22.33
C VAL A 222 -15.43 -3.79 -22.57
N GLU A 223 -15.30 -2.51 -22.26
CA GLU A 223 -14.01 -1.84 -22.14
C GLU A 223 -13.85 -1.27 -20.74
N SER A 224 -12.62 -1.18 -20.30
CA SER A 224 -12.26 -0.67 -18.97
C SER A 224 -11.19 0.41 -19.07
N SER A 225 -11.20 1.29 -18.09
CA SER A 225 -10.13 2.25 -17.83
C SER A 225 -9.78 2.20 -16.35
N THR A 226 -8.47 2.24 -16.04
CA THR A 226 -7.97 2.04 -14.68
C THR A 226 -7.25 3.30 -14.20
N CYS A 227 -7.61 3.74 -13.00
CA CYS A 227 -6.88 4.78 -12.30
C CYS A 227 -5.61 4.23 -11.65
N ALA A 228 -4.60 5.07 -11.44
CA ALA A 228 -3.36 4.70 -10.76
C ALA A 228 -3.57 4.13 -9.34
N CYS A 229 -4.67 4.50 -8.66
CA CYS A 229 -5.06 3.94 -7.36
C CYS A 229 -5.57 2.49 -7.43
N GLY A 230 -5.79 1.97 -8.66
CA GLY A 230 -6.33 0.63 -8.88
C GLY A 230 -7.84 0.58 -9.06
N ASP A 231 -8.55 1.71 -8.94
CA ASP A 231 -9.98 1.76 -9.24
C ASP A 231 -10.24 1.62 -10.74
N VAL A 232 -11.30 0.89 -11.11
CA VAL A 232 -11.61 0.51 -12.48
C VAL A 232 -13.01 0.95 -12.87
N LEU A 233 -13.09 1.78 -13.89
CA LEU A 233 -14.34 2.05 -14.59
C LEU A 233 -14.53 1.05 -15.73
N THR A 234 -15.76 0.59 -15.93
CA THR A 234 -16.16 -0.24 -17.06
C THR A 234 -17.32 0.40 -17.81
N ARG A 235 -17.36 0.23 -19.12
CA ARG A 235 -18.53 0.58 -19.91
C ARG A 235 -18.77 -0.46 -21.01
N GLU A 236 -20.03 -0.54 -21.41
CA GLU A 236 -20.47 -1.46 -22.45
C GLU A 236 -20.11 -0.93 -23.85
N ILE A 237 -19.61 -1.81 -24.70
CA ILE A 237 -19.47 -1.59 -26.14
C ILE A 237 -20.72 -2.19 -26.79
N PRO A 238 -21.55 -1.44 -27.52
CA PRO A 238 -22.73 -1.98 -28.15
C PRO A 238 -22.40 -3.19 -29.04
N ALA A 239 -23.31 -4.17 -29.07
CA ALA A 239 -23.21 -5.26 -30.04
C ALA A 239 -23.11 -4.75 -31.46
N LEU A 240 -22.26 -5.39 -32.28
CA LEU A 240 -21.94 -4.95 -33.64
C LEU A 240 -23.13 -5.00 -34.58
N GLY A 241 -24.15 -5.81 -34.27
CA GLY A 241 -25.22 -6.15 -35.20
C GLY A 241 -24.75 -7.11 -36.30
N HIS A 242 -25.67 -7.46 -37.21
CA HIS A 242 -25.35 -8.25 -38.38
C HIS A 242 -25.21 -7.35 -39.60
N THR A 243 -24.16 -7.55 -40.39
CA THR A 243 -23.93 -6.91 -41.69
C THR A 243 -23.85 -7.98 -42.77
N ASP A 244 -24.46 -7.72 -43.91
CA ASP A 244 -24.47 -8.55 -45.11
C ASP A 244 -24.23 -7.60 -46.30
N ALA A 245 -22.96 -7.29 -46.56
CA ALA A 245 -22.55 -6.31 -47.55
C ALA A 245 -22.58 -6.88 -48.98
N ASP A 246 -22.40 -8.19 -49.15
CA ASP A 246 -22.42 -8.87 -50.41
C ASP A 246 -23.79 -9.44 -50.79
N ASN A 247 -24.80 -9.32 -49.90
CA ASN A 247 -26.17 -9.77 -50.05
C ASN A 247 -26.31 -11.30 -50.29
N ASP A 248 -25.45 -12.09 -49.68
CA ASP A 248 -25.51 -13.56 -49.76
C ASP A 248 -26.49 -14.17 -48.76
N GLY A 249 -27.16 -13.33 -47.91
CA GLY A 249 -28.11 -13.74 -46.86
C GLY A 249 -27.42 -14.22 -45.57
N LYS A 250 -26.13 -13.95 -45.41
CA LYS A 250 -25.36 -14.27 -44.23
C LYS A 250 -24.60 -13.07 -43.70
N CYS A 251 -24.39 -13.03 -42.42
CA CYS A 251 -23.58 -12.00 -41.81
C CYS A 251 -22.09 -12.18 -42.15
N ASP A 252 -21.45 -11.16 -42.69
CA ASP A 252 -20.01 -11.13 -43.04
C ASP A 252 -19.08 -11.43 -41.85
N VAL A 253 -19.55 -11.20 -40.61
CA VAL A 253 -18.73 -11.34 -39.41
C VAL A 253 -18.91 -12.69 -38.73
N CYS A 254 -20.15 -13.18 -38.55
CA CYS A 254 -20.43 -14.40 -37.78
C CYS A 254 -21.03 -15.54 -38.61
N GLY A 255 -21.36 -15.32 -39.89
CA GLY A 255 -21.95 -16.32 -40.79
C GLY A 255 -23.41 -16.69 -40.50
N ALA A 256 -24.05 -16.03 -39.53
CA ALA A 256 -25.46 -16.28 -39.22
C ALA A 256 -26.35 -15.80 -40.36
N SER A 257 -27.47 -16.51 -40.64
CA SER A 257 -28.44 -16.09 -41.64
C SER A 257 -29.03 -14.73 -41.25
N VAL A 258 -29.01 -13.79 -42.18
CA VAL A 258 -29.61 -12.45 -42.06
C VAL A 258 -30.89 -12.47 -42.86
N ASP A 259 -31.96 -13.03 -42.28
CA ASP A 259 -33.29 -12.98 -42.92
C ASP A 259 -33.77 -11.52 -42.93
N GLY A 260 -34.17 -11.00 -44.08
CA GLY A 260 -34.48 -9.59 -44.33
C GLY A 260 -35.62 -8.96 -43.53
N ASN A 261 -35.82 -9.39 -42.25
CA ASN A 261 -36.84 -8.86 -41.39
C ASN A 261 -36.34 -8.63 -39.93
N THR A 262 -35.10 -8.16 -39.74
CA THR A 262 -34.67 -7.66 -38.43
C THR A 262 -34.85 -6.13 -38.44
N PRO A 263 -35.58 -5.53 -37.51
CA PRO A 263 -35.70 -4.07 -37.41
C PRO A 263 -34.34 -3.50 -37.00
N GLY A 264 -33.46 -3.27 -37.93
CA GLY A 264 -32.31 -2.39 -37.79
C GLY A 264 -32.81 -0.97 -37.74
N GLY A 265 -32.80 -0.38 -36.56
CA GLY A 265 -33.08 1.04 -36.40
C GLY A 265 -31.99 1.87 -37.08
N THR A 266 -32.16 2.16 -38.36
CA THR A 266 -31.48 3.26 -39.04
C THR A 266 -32.09 4.54 -38.51
N THR A 267 -31.44 5.27 -37.65
CA THR A 267 -31.71 6.70 -37.49
C THR A 267 -31.16 7.42 -38.69
N ASP A 268 -32.05 7.77 -39.60
CA ASP A 268 -31.84 8.67 -40.72
C ASP A 268 -31.35 10.05 -40.21
N PRO A 269 -30.25 10.60 -40.73
CA PRO A 269 -29.80 11.94 -40.38
C PRO A 269 -30.52 12.99 -41.19
N GLY A 270 -31.80 13.22 -40.90
CA GLY A 270 -32.57 14.20 -41.65
C GLY A 270 -33.82 14.69 -40.93
N ASP A 271 -33.70 15.32 -39.81
CA ASP A 271 -34.75 16.25 -39.37
C ASP A 271 -34.17 17.50 -38.71
N LYS A 272 -34.56 18.65 -39.19
CA LYS A 272 -34.10 19.97 -38.78
C LYS A 272 -34.62 20.35 -37.40
N PRO A 273 -33.90 21.18 -36.65
CA PRO A 273 -34.28 21.57 -35.28
C PRO A 273 -35.47 22.54 -35.29
N GLY A 274 -36.53 22.11 -34.62
CA GLY A 274 -37.63 23.01 -34.24
C GLY A 274 -37.23 23.84 -33.01
N THR A 275 -37.38 25.13 -33.12
CA THR A 275 -37.23 26.14 -32.08
C THR A 275 -38.29 25.97 -31.00
N GLY A 276 -37.88 25.74 -29.74
CA GLY A 276 -38.74 25.71 -28.56
C GLY A 276 -37.97 26.17 -27.31
N GLU A 277 -38.56 27.14 -26.62
CA GLU A 277 -38.06 27.89 -25.47
C GLU A 277 -37.66 27.07 -24.25
N PRO A 278 -36.87 27.65 -23.33
CA PRO A 278 -36.32 26.93 -22.15
C PRO A 278 -37.32 26.80 -21.02
N GLY A 279 -37.69 25.58 -20.70
CA GLY A 279 -38.52 25.22 -19.54
C GLY A 279 -37.70 24.63 -18.40
N LYS A 280 -37.96 25.10 -17.18
CA LYS A 280 -37.53 24.81 -15.82
C LYS A 280 -37.02 23.39 -15.55
N PRO A 281 -36.02 23.19 -14.63
CA PRO A 281 -35.56 21.88 -14.23
C PRO A 281 -36.55 21.17 -13.32
N GLY A 282 -37.01 19.99 -13.75
CA GLY A 282 -37.79 19.06 -12.95
C GLY A 282 -36.88 18.04 -12.27
N ALA A 283 -37.17 17.76 -11.02
CA ALA A 283 -36.46 16.82 -10.17
C ALA A 283 -36.44 15.39 -10.75
N ALA A 284 -35.26 14.79 -10.82
CA ALA A 284 -35.10 13.38 -11.15
C ALA A 284 -35.50 12.50 -9.97
N THR A 285 -36.55 11.71 -10.14
CA THR A 285 -36.87 10.60 -9.24
C THR A 285 -36.04 9.39 -9.64
N GLY A 286 -35.17 8.93 -8.72
CA GLY A 286 -34.37 7.75 -8.90
C GLY A 286 -35.21 6.48 -8.99
N ASP A 287 -34.93 5.66 -9.96
CA ASP A 287 -35.44 4.29 -10.04
C ASP A 287 -34.53 3.35 -9.29
N THR A 288 -35.07 2.80 -8.19
CA THR A 288 -34.37 1.80 -7.34
C THR A 288 -34.84 0.40 -7.70
N SER A 289 -34.39 -0.13 -8.83
CA SER A 289 -34.66 -1.53 -9.15
C SER A 289 -33.43 -2.19 -9.81
N GLY A 290 -32.55 -2.76 -8.99
CA GLY A 290 -31.41 -3.56 -9.47
C GLY A 290 -30.42 -4.05 -8.40
N PHE A 291 -30.59 -3.70 -7.11
CA PHE A 291 -29.58 -3.98 -6.09
C PHE A 291 -29.87 -5.19 -5.17
N THR A 292 -30.74 -6.13 -5.57
CA THR A 292 -31.18 -7.22 -4.67
C THR A 292 -30.67 -8.62 -5.05
N LEU A 293 -29.67 -8.78 -5.92
CA LEU A 293 -29.24 -10.14 -6.30
C LEU A 293 -27.78 -10.52 -5.93
N TRP A 294 -27.01 -9.65 -5.23
CA TRP A 294 -25.62 -9.97 -4.87
C TRP A 294 -25.34 -10.14 -3.36
N LEU A 295 -26.33 -10.06 -2.50
CA LEU A 295 -26.16 -10.23 -1.04
C LEU A 295 -26.43 -11.64 -0.50
N ALA A 296 -26.63 -12.65 -1.36
CA ALA A 296 -26.98 -14.01 -0.94
C ALA A 296 -25.82 -15.03 -0.95
N LEU A 297 -24.58 -14.64 -1.21
CA LEU A 297 -23.44 -15.60 -1.29
C LEU A 297 -22.32 -15.37 -0.24
N LEU A 298 -22.48 -14.47 0.72
CA LEU A 298 -21.48 -14.21 1.79
C LEU A 298 -21.87 -14.66 3.20
N SER A 299 -22.93 -15.46 3.37
CA SER A 299 -23.41 -15.88 4.70
C SER A 299 -23.22 -17.36 5.07
N VAL A 300 -22.37 -18.13 4.37
CA VAL A 300 -22.15 -19.56 4.68
C VAL A 300 -20.77 -19.90 5.23
N SER A 301 -19.84 -18.95 5.40
CA SER A 301 -18.47 -19.24 5.88
C SER A 301 -18.20 -18.98 7.37
N ALA A 302 -19.19 -18.56 8.16
CA ALA A 302 -18.99 -18.15 9.57
C ALA A 302 -19.43 -19.17 10.64
N LEU A 303 -19.74 -20.42 10.30
CA LEU A 303 -20.27 -21.40 11.27
C LEU A 303 -19.46 -22.69 11.45
N ALA A 304 -18.23 -22.79 10.98
CA ALA A 304 -17.37 -23.98 11.14
C ALA A 304 -16.19 -23.82 12.12
N GLY A 305 -15.99 -22.67 12.78
CA GLY A 305 -14.85 -22.38 13.66
C GLY A 305 -15.05 -22.57 15.17
N ALA A 306 -16.26 -22.86 15.67
CA ALA A 306 -16.56 -22.80 17.11
C ALA A 306 -16.63 -24.15 17.86
N ALA A 307 -16.18 -25.27 17.27
CA ALA A 307 -16.35 -26.61 17.86
C ALA A 307 -15.07 -27.34 18.31
N LEU A 308 -13.88 -26.74 18.31
CA LEU A 308 -12.63 -27.44 18.64
C LEU A 308 -11.84 -26.91 19.85
N LEU A 309 -12.40 -26.07 20.73
CA LEU A 309 -11.73 -25.60 21.95
C LEU A 309 -12.42 -25.98 23.25
N ARG A 310 -12.98 -27.21 23.36
CA ARG A 310 -13.37 -27.80 24.64
C ARG A 310 -12.81 -29.22 24.76
N GLY A 311 -11.59 -29.37 25.28
CA GLY A 311 -11.08 -30.71 25.59
C GLY A 311 -9.60 -30.78 25.86
N LYS A 312 -9.06 -30.03 26.82
CA LYS A 312 -7.85 -30.45 27.57
C LYS A 312 -7.68 -29.61 28.84
N LYS A 313 -8.48 -29.94 29.85
CA LYS A 313 -8.14 -29.67 31.26
C LYS A 313 -8.44 -30.96 32.01
N ARG A 314 -7.38 -31.71 32.35
CA ARG A 314 -7.19 -32.62 33.51
C ARG A 314 -6.12 -33.66 33.16
N ARG A 315 -4.94 -33.49 33.73
CA ARG A 315 -4.23 -34.43 34.59
C ARG A 315 -2.77 -34.05 34.74
N ALA A 316 -2.47 -34.00 36.04
CA ALA A 316 -1.21 -34.02 36.76
C ALA A 316 -0.37 -32.77 36.72
#